data_97ea18b6fc6382b7c6a661a431cc4120
#
_entry.id   97ea18b6fc6382b7c6a661a431cc4120
#
_cell.length_a   1.000
_cell.length_b   1.000
_cell.length_c   1.000
_cell.angle_alpha   90.00
_cell.angle_beta   90.00
_cell.angle_gamma   90.00
#
_symmetry.space_group_name_H-M   'P 1'
#
loop_
_entity.id
_entity.type
_entity.pdbx_description
1 polymer ?
#
loop_
_entity_poly.entity_id
_entity_poly.type
_entity_poly.pdbx_seq_one_letter_code
_entity_poly.pdbx_strand_id
1 'polypeptide(L)'
;MADVDNRNRNRRSNRAGQPNPKREARAKAAERHVATVSEACAKDIERSLAGVCEFDGMPAGFVAAMKAKTQKAAAEEPAPVLPEVTVLDASATQAILDNGRGYAQFCDMAVLAFASFTNPGGGYIQGYLGQEATLCADSYLYNVLDKQHKWYGENRRRNINCELYRNRALVVPAVRFDRNHVHAYADVIVAAAPNVKRARQEYRVSDDALLDALRDRIRFVLAICDELGREKLVLGAWGCDNNGFDAEAVAELFRKELASGDFKVKQVFFAVPSTRWDEDFAKFEHVLANFPERNEESYAQVAARAAAARAAEQTQAATEDDEDEDDWRKYL
;
A
#
# COMPACT_ATOMS: atom_id res chain seq x y z
N MET A 1 -31.19 -33.26 -14.38
CA MET A 1 -30.52 -31.94 -14.16
C MET A 1 -29.47 -31.95 -13.02
N ALA A 2 -29.15 -33.09 -12.41
CA ALA A 2 -28.20 -33.17 -11.28
C ALA A 2 -26.76 -33.56 -11.66
N ASP A 3 -26.46 -33.88 -12.91
CA ASP A 3 -25.17 -34.48 -13.31
C ASP A 3 -24.18 -33.47 -13.95
N VAL A 4 -24.62 -32.25 -14.23
CA VAL A 4 -23.77 -31.20 -14.83
C VAL A 4 -23.01 -30.41 -13.75
N ASP A 5 -23.56 -30.29 -12.55
CA ASP A 5 -22.99 -29.52 -11.44
C ASP A 5 -21.82 -30.25 -10.75
N ASN A 6 -21.79 -31.56 -10.81
CA ASN A 6 -20.73 -32.39 -10.19
C ASN A 6 -19.43 -32.43 -11.04
N ARG A 7 -19.53 -32.23 -12.36
CA ARG A 7 -18.34 -32.17 -13.26
C ARG A 7 -17.57 -30.84 -13.12
N ASN A 8 -18.24 -29.77 -12.76
CA ASN A 8 -17.60 -28.46 -12.56
C ASN A 8 -16.90 -28.33 -11.19
N ARG A 9 -17.38 -28.99 -10.15
CA ARG A 9 -16.69 -29.06 -8.85
C ARG A 9 -15.40 -29.87 -8.94
N ASN A 10 -15.37 -30.99 -9.65
CA ASN A 10 -14.16 -31.79 -9.83
C ASN A 10 -13.10 -31.14 -10.73
N ARG A 11 -13.48 -30.23 -11.65
CA ARG A 11 -12.51 -29.47 -12.46
C ARG A 11 -11.83 -28.35 -11.67
N ARG A 12 -12.45 -27.82 -10.62
CA ARG A 12 -11.81 -26.81 -9.73
C ARG A 12 -10.86 -27.42 -8.71
N SER A 13 -11.13 -28.63 -8.21
CA SER A 13 -10.25 -29.32 -7.25
C SER A 13 -8.95 -29.84 -7.88
N ASN A 14 -8.95 -30.21 -9.17
CA ASN A 14 -7.76 -30.70 -9.87
C ASN A 14 -6.82 -29.56 -10.37
N ARG A 15 -7.19 -28.28 -10.27
CA ARG A 15 -6.30 -27.15 -10.64
C ARG A 15 -5.40 -26.68 -9.50
N ALA A 16 -5.63 -27.12 -8.28
CA ALA A 16 -4.85 -26.69 -7.10
C ALA A 16 -3.42 -27.26 -7.04
N GLY A 17 -3.04 -28.16 -7.94
CA GLY A 17 -1.74 -28.83 -7.94
C GLY A 17 -0.89 -28.65 -9.20
N GLN A 18 -1.37 -27.96 -10.25
CA GLN A 18 -0.52 -27.75 -11.43
C GLN A 18 0.45 -26.58 -11.24
N PRO A 19 1.74 -26.77 -11.55
CA PRO A 19 2.75 -25.71 -11.51
C PRO A 19 2.31 -24.53 -12.40
N ASN A 20 2.37 -23.31 -11.86
CA ASN A 20 2.12 -22.11 -12.67
C ASN A 20 3.45 -21.66 -13.32
N PRO A 21 3.65 -21.88 -14.64
CA PRO A 21 4.95 -21.62 -15.30
C PRO A 21 5.42 -20.17 -15.15
N LYS A 22 4.47 -19.22 -15.12
CA LYS A 22 4.78 -17.80 -14.92
C LYS A 22 5.28 -17.53 -13.50
N ARG A 23 4.71 -18.19 -12.49
CA ARG A 23 5.17 -18.06 -11.09
C ARG A 23 6.55 -18.68 -10.91
N GLU A 24 6.79 -19.87 -11.49
CA GLU A 24 8.10 -20.52 -11.44
C GLU A 24 9.18 -19.69 -12.14
N ALA A 25 8.87 -19.10 -13.30
CA ALA A 25 9.80 -18.20 -13.99
C ALA A 25 10.15 -16.98 -13.13
N ARG A 26 9.16 -16.39 -12.42
CA ARG A 26 9.41 -15.29 -11.48
C ARG A 26 10.23 -15.73 -10.27
N ALA A 27 9.98 -16.91 -9.71
CA ALA A 27 10.78 -17.44 -8.60
C ALA A 27 12.25 -17.59 -9.00
N LYS A 28 12.53 -18.19 -10.16
CA LYS A 28 13.90 -18.30 -10.70
C LYS A 28 14.55 -16.94 -10.99
N ALA A 29 13.76 -15.94 -11.40
CA ALA A 29 14.25 -14.58 -11.58
C ALA A 29 14.59 -13.93 -10.24
N ALA A 30 13.74 -14.11 -9.21
CA ALA A 30 13.98 -13.64 -7.86
C ALA A 30 15.25 -14.25 -7.23
N GLU A 31 15.45 -15.56 -7.36
CA GLU A 31 16.67 -16.23 -6.88
C GLU A 31 17.94 -15.66 -7.53
N ARG A 32 17.93 -15.46 -8.86
CA ARG A 32 19.06 -14.83 -9.56
C ARG A 32 19.28 -13.39 -9.10
N HIS A 33 18.22 -12.60 -8.96
CA HIS A 33 18.31 -11.24 -8.49
C HIS A 33 18.92 -11.17 -7.08
N VAL A 34 18.43 -11.97 -6.12
CA VAL A 34 18.96 -12.04 -4.76
C VAL A 34 20.46 -12.36 -4.76
N ALA A 35 20.90 -13.30 -5.57
CA ALA A 35 22.33 -13.63 -5.70
C ALA A 35 23.13 -12.46 -6.27
N THR A 36 22.67 -11.85 -7.36
CA THR A 36 23.34 -10.71 -8.01
C THR A 36 23.49 -9.50 -7.08
N VAL A 37 22.42 -9.10 -6.42
CA VAL A 37 22.47 -7.92 -5.52
C VAL A 37 23.24 -8.21 -4.24
N SER A 38 23.31 -9.48 -3.79
CA SER A 38 24.14 -9.88 -2.65
C SER A 38 25.60 -9.54 -2.84
N GLU A 39 26.11 -9.67 -4.06
CA GLU A 39 27.49 -9.32 -4.40
C GLU A 39 27.63 -7.82 -4.70
N ALA A 40 26.76 -7.30 -5.56
CA ALA A 40 26.85 -5.93 -6.04
C ALA A 40 26.60 -4.88 -4.93
N CYS A 41 25.74 -5.19 -3.95
CA CYS A 41 25.32 -4.27 -2.88
C CYS A 41 25.80 -4.72 -1.48
N ALA A 42 26.85 -5.54 -1.39
CA ALA A 42 27.30 -6.16 -0.12
C ALA A 42 27.47 -5.14 1.03
N LYS A 43 28.11 -3.99 0.77
CA LYS A 43 28.33 -2.93 1.77
C LYS A 43 27.02 -2.25 2.19
N ASP A 44 26.12 -2.03 1.26
CA ASP A 44 24.80 -1.43 1.52
C ASP A 44 23.93 -2.41 2.33
N ILE A 45 23.95 -3.69 2.01
CA ILE A 45 23.27 -4.75 2.77
C ILE A 45 23.80 -4.82 4.18
N GLU A 46 25.13 -4.83 4.39
CA GLU A 46 25.75 -4.84 5.71
C GLU A 46 25.35 -3.62 6.53
N ARG A 47 25.38 -2.42 5.95
CA ARG A 47 24.92 -1.18 6.59
C ARG A 47 23.45 -1.28 7.00
N SER A 48 22.58 -1.71 6.09
CA SER A 48 21.15 -1.84 6.37
C SER A 48 20.88 -2.89 7.43
N LEU A 49 21.56 -4.05 7.40
CA LEU A 49 21.42 -5.10 8.41
C LEU A 49 21.83 -4.61 9.81
N ALA A 50 22.93 -3.84 9.90
CA ALA A 50 23.39 -3.28 11.18
C ALA A 50 22.42 -2.25 11.76
N GLY A 51 21.62 -1.60 10.93
CA GLY A 51 20.67 -0.57 11.32
C GLY A 51 19.21 -1.03 11.39
N VAL A 52 18.89 -2.31 11.13
CA VAL A 52 17.51 -2.82 11.28
C VAL A 52 17.02 -2.59 12.69
N CYS A 53 15.87 -1.99 12.83
CA CYS A 53 15.20 -1.83 14.12
C CYS A 53 13.79 -2.40 14.10
N GLU A 54 13.35 -2.89 15.27
CA GLU A 54 12.03 -3.46 15.49
C GLU A 54 11.17 -2.48 16.29
N PHE A 55 9.93 -2.32 15.88
CA PHE A 55 8.90 -1.63 16.64
C PHE A 55 7.83 -2.64 17.09
N ASP A 56 7.54 -2.65 18.38
CA ASP A 56 6.48 -3.47 18.98
C ASP A 56 5.58 -2.55 19.82
N GLY A 57 4.52 -2.03 19.22
CA GLY A 57 3.67 -0.97 19.74
C GLY A 57 4.12 0.44 19.33
N MET A 58 3.32 1.44 19.71
CA MET A 58 3.57 2.85 19.38
C MET A 58 4.93 3.31 19.87
N PRO A 59 5.69 4.08 19.05
CA PRO A 59 6.96 4.66 19.47
C PRO A 59 6.82 5.52 20.73
N ALA A 60 7.78 5.40 21.64
CA ALA A 60 7.73 6.09 22.93
C ALA A 60 7.72 7.62 22.79
N GLY A 61 8.45 8.15 21.79
CA GLY A 61 8.50 9.57 21.47
C GLY A 61 7.11 10.10 21.07
N PHE A 62 6.40 9.35 20.22
CA PHE A 62 5.01 9.72 19.84
C PHE A 62 4.05 9.69 21.04
N VAL A 63 4.10 8.64 21.88
CA VAL A 63 3.27 8.53 23.06
C VAL A 63 3.50 9.70 24.03
N ALA A 64 4.76 10.10 24.23
CA ALA A 64 5.12 11.23 25.07
C ALA A 64 4.59 12.56 24.50
N ALA A 65 4.72 12.76 23.17
CA ALA A 65 4.20 13.95 22.50
C ALA A 65 2.67 14.07 22.63
N MET A 66 1.94 12.98 22.43
CA MET A 66 0.48 12.96 22.58
C MET A 66 0.03 13.27 24.02
N LYS A 67 0.71 12.73 25.03
CA LYS A 67 0.44 13.05 26.43
C LYS A 67 0.69 14.52 26.73
N ALA A 68 1.78 15.09 26.22
CA ALA A 68 2.10 16.51 26.39
C ALA A 68 1.04 17.42 25.72
N LYS A 69 0.58 17.05 24.52
CA LYS A 69 -0.48 17.76 23.79
C LYS A 69 -1.79 17.75 24.60
N THR A 70 -2.20 16.59 25.13
CA THR A 70 -3.42 16.48 25.96
C THR A 70 -3.35 17.33 27.23
N GLN A 71 -2.16 17.45 27.84
CA GLN A 71 -1.97 18.28 29.05
C GLN A 71 -1.95 19.79 28.74
N LYS A 72 -1.57 20.20 27.53
CA LYS A 72 -1.49 21.61 27.09
C LYS A 72 -2.79 22.12 26.47
N ALA A 73 -3.81 21.31 26.28
CA ALA A 73 -5.08 21.65 25.60
C ALA A 73 -5.87 22.84 26.14
N ALA A 74 -5.33 23.58 27.13
CA ALA A 74 -5.87 24.82 27.67
C ALA A 74 -5.16 26.11 27.19
N ALA A 75 -4.10 26.00 26.36
CA ALA A 75 -3.40 27.15 25.80
C ALA A 75 -3.61 27.19 24.26
N GLU A 76 -3.71 28.41 23.72
CA GLU A 76 -3.76 28.59 22.24
C GLU A 76 -2.54 27.95 21.57
N GLU A 77 -2.72 26.76 20.99
CA GLU A 77 -1.68 26.17 20.16
C GLU A 77 -1.68 26.81 18.77
N PRO A 78 -0.51 27.03 18.16
CA PRO A 78 -0.45 27.46 16.77
C PRO A 78 -1.12 26.40 15.86
N ALA A 79 -1.70 26.86 14.76
CA ALA A 79 -2.33 25.95 13.79
C ALA A 79 -1.35 24.83 13.40
N PRO A 80 -1.80 23.57 13.34
CA PRO A 80 -0.93 22.45 13.01
C PRO A 80 -0.38 22.60 11.61
N VAL A 81 0.92 22.31 11.43
CA VAL A 81 1.53 22.23 10.11
C VAL A 81 1.15 20.90 9.50
N LEU A 82 0.35 20.93 8.44
CA LEU A 82 -0.09 19.75 7.73
C LEU A 82 0.89 19.38 6.61
N PRO A 83 1.00 18.09 6.25
CA PRO A 83 1.86 17.68 5.13
C PRO A 83 1.28 18.11 3.78
N GLU A 84 2.16 18.29 2.81
CA GLU A 84 1.77 18.27 1.40
C GLU A 84 1.44 16.83 0.97
N VAL A 85 0.26 16.62 0.39
CA VAL A 85 -0.22 15.29 -0.02
C VAL A 85 -0.35 15.24 -1.53
N THR A 86 0.26 14.25 -2.16
CA THR A 86 0.22 14.04 -3.62
C THR A 86 -0.17 12.59 -3.92
N VAL A 87 -1.12 12.39 -4.82
CA VAL A 87 -1.48 11.07 -5.35
C VAL A 87 -0.79 10.88 -6.70
N LEU A 88 -0.08 9.77 -6.87
CA LEU A 88 0.72 9.46 -8.05
C LEU A 88 0.22 8.19 -8.72
N ASP A 89 -0.05 8.25 -10.02
CA ASP A 89 -0.23 7.05 -10.86
C ASP A 89 1.13 6.41 -11.14
N ALA A 90 1.71 5.81 -10.12
CA ALA A 90 3.06 5.26 -10.17
C ALA A 90 3.24 4.12 -9.17
N SER A 91 4.24 3.28 -9.39
CA SER A 91 4.68 2.32 -8.37
C SER A 91 5.43 3.03 -7.23
N ALA A 92 5.47 2.40 -6.05
CA ALA A 92 6.23 2.93 -4.91
C ALA A 92 7.72 3.13 -5.25
N THR A 93 8.32 2.22 -6.02
CA THR A 93 9.71 2.38 -6.51
C THR A 93 9.87 3.62 -7.37
N GLN A 94 8.93 3.89 -8.28
CA GLN A 94 8.99 5.10 -9.12
C GLN A 94 8.90 6.36 -8.27
N ALA A 95 7.98 6.40 -7.31
CA ALA A 95 7.86 7.53 -6.38
C ALA A 95 9.15 7.76 -5.57
N ILE A 96 9.85 6.68 -5.16
CA ILE A 96 11.15 6.77 -4.49
C ILE A 96 12.21 7.35 -5.42
N LEU A 97 12.28 6.87 -6.67
CA LEU A 97 13.30 7.32 -7.63
C LEU A 97 13.13 8.79 -8.01
N ASP A 98 11.88 9.25 -8.13
CA ASP A 98 11.58 10.63 -8.53
C ASP A 98 11.76 11.65 -7.39
N ASN A 99 11.58 11.24 -6.12
CA ASN A 99 11.52 12.15 -4.98
C ASN A 99 12.59 11.89 -3.91
N GLY A 100 13.32 10.77 -3.98
CA GLY A 100 14.34 10.38 -3.02
C GLY A 100 15.71 10.97 -3.29
N ARG A 101 16.67 10.67 -2.42
CA ARG A 101 18.07 11.11 -2.53
C ARG A 101 18.96 10.00 -3.05
N GLY A 102 19.93 10.37 -3.89
CA GLY A 102 20.89 9.44 -4.50
C GLY A 102 22.02 8.95 -3.58
N TYR A 103 22.02 9.35 -2.30
CA TYR A 103 23.04 8.94 -1.33
C TYR A 103 22.40 8.55 0.00
N ALA A 104 22.83 7.41 0.57
CA ALA A 104 22.29 6.86 1.81
C ALA A 104 22.35 7.84 3.00
N GLN A 105 23.44 8.60 3.11
CA GLN A 105 23.63 9.58 4.19
C GLN A 105 22.68 10.78 4.12
N PHE A 106 22.07 11.00 2.98
CA PHE A 106 21.08 12.08 2.76
C PHE A 106 19.66 11.53 2.63
N CYS A 107 19.43 10.26 3.00
CA CYS A 107 18.11 9.66 2.98
C CYS A 107 17.15 10.44 3.88
N ASP A 108 16.16 11.08 3.25
CA ASP A 108 15.12 11.91 3.90
C ASP A 108 13.71 11.32 3.76
N MET A 109 13.62 10.12 3.18
CA MET A 109 12.38 9.46 2.81
C MET A 109 12.20 8.11 3.50
N ALA A 110 10.95 7.79 3.86
CA ALA A 110 10.53 6.44 4.18
C ALA A 110 9.51 5.94 3.15
N VAL A 111 9.40 4.62 3.00
CA VAL A 111 8.38 3.94 2.21
C VAL A 111 7.71 2.86 3.04
N LEU A 112 6.38 2.78 2.97
CA LEU A 112 5.62 1.69 3.55
C LEU A 112 5.63 0.48 2.60
N ALA A 113 6.24 -0.62 3.02
CA ALA A 113 6.06 -1.92 2.37
C ALA A 113 4.75 -2.55 2.85
N PHE A 114 3.89 -2.97 1.90
CA PHE A 114 2.64 -3.69 2.19
C PHE A 114 2.95 -5.13 2.54
N ALA A 115 3.54 -5.29 3.72
CA ALA A 115 4.27 -6.48 4.08
C ALA A 115 3.35 -7.67 4.42
N SER A 116 3.83 -8.85 4.11
CA SER A 116 3.33 -10.05 4.75
C SER A 116 3.76 -10.08 6.23
N PHE A 117 2.81 -10.32 7.12
CA PHE A 117 3.09 -10.38 8.56
C PHE A 117 3.99 -11.55 8.97
N THR A 118 4.02 -12.61 8.16
CA THR A 118 4.66 -13.89 8.53
C THR A 118 5.73 -14.38 7.57
N ASN A 119 5.86 -13.77 6.37
CA ASN A 119 6.80 -14.24 5.35
C ASN A 119 7.62 -13.06 4.81
N PRO A 120 8.96 -13.14 4.83
CA PRO A 120 9.80 -12.09 4.27
C PRO A 120 9.53 -11.87 2.78
N GLY A 121 9.41 -10.59 2.38
CA GLY A 121 9.20 -10.21 1.01
C GLY A 121 7.88 -10.64 0.40
N GLY A 122 6.84 -10.98 1.22
CA GLY A 122 5.51 -11.33 0.73
C GLY A 122 5.46 -12.56 -0.20
N GLY A 123 6.47 -13.43 -0.11
CA GLY A 123 6.62 -14.57 -1.02
C GLY A 123 7.32 -14.24 -2.34
N TYR A 124 8.10 -13.16 -2.39
CA TYR A 124 8.92 -12.76 -3.54
C TYR A 124 9.74 -13.91 -4.11
N ILE A 125 10.48 -14.63 -3.24
CA ILE A 125 11.33 -15.77 -3.66
C ILE A 125 10.52 -16.96 -4.22
N GLN A 126 9.23 -17.07 -3.90
CA GLN A 126 8.32 -18.06 -4.48
C GLN A 126 7.60 -17.54 -5.75
N GLY A 127 7.95 -16.35 -6.25
CA GLY A 127 7.40 -15.77 -7.46
C GLY A 127 5.98 -15.20 -7.31
N TYR A 128 5.56 -14.87 -6.09
CA TYR A 128 4.32 -14.13 -5.85
C TYR A 128 4.49 -12.67 -6.27
N LEU A 129 3.37 -12.02 -6.57
CA LEU A 129 3.28 -10.61 -6.94
C LEU A 129 2.70 -9.81 -5.77
N GLY A 130 2.98 -8.53 -5.74
CA GLY A 130 2.50 -7.57 -4.76
C GLY A 130 3.48 -6.42 -4.60
N GLN A 131 3.08 -5.36 -3.92
CA GLN A 131 3.92 -4.17 -3.73
C GLN A 131 5.23 -4.50 -3.00
N GLU A 132 5.19 -5.31 -1.91
CA GLU A 132 6.39 -5.75 -1.19
C GLU A 132 7.34 -6.55 -2.10
N ALA A 133 6.80 -7.45 -2.94
CA ALA A 133 7.60 -8.21 -3.90
C ALA A 133 8.25 -7.30 -4.96
N THR A 134 7.56 -6.25 -5.39
CA THR A 134 8.11 -5.24 -6.31
C THR A 134 9.26 -4.46 -5.66
N LEU A 135 9.09 -4.01 -4.42
CA LEU A 135 10.17 -3.36 -3.67
C LEU A 135 11.39 -4.28 -3.54
N CYS A 136 11.19 -5.57 -3.30
CA CYS A 136 12.27 -6.56 -3.27
C CYS A 136 12.94 -6.76 -4.64
N ALA A 137 12.18 -6.70 -5.74
CA ALA A 137 12.72 -6.86 -7.09
C ALA A 137 13.55 -5.66 -7.56
N ASP A 138 13.27 -4.47 -7.04
CA ASP A 138 13.94 -3.23 -7.40
C ASP A 138 15.05 -2.82 -6.39
N SER A 139 15.39 -3.71 -5.43
CA SER A 139 16.36 -3.43 -4.38
C SER A 139 16.94 -4.72 -3.78
N TYR A 140 17.84 -4.59 -2.82
CA TYR A 140 18.33 -5.72 -1.99
C TYR A 140 17.47 -5.98 -0.74
N LEU A 141 16.27 -5.43 -0.66
CA LEU A 141 15.42 -5.52 0.54
C LEU A 141 15.23 -6.97 1.02
N TYR A 142 14.96 -7.91 0.09
CA TYR A 142 14.79 -9.32 0.44
C TYR A 142 16.00 -9.90 1.17
N ASN A 143 17.22 -9.55 0.75
CA ASN A 143 18.46 -10.04 1.36
C ASN A 143 18.56 -9.64 2.85
N VAL A 144 17.97 -8.51 3.24
CA VAL A 144 17.90 -8.06 4.63
C VAL A 144 16.75 -8.76 5.37
N LEU A 145 15.56 -8.81 4.78
CA LEU A 145 14.37 -9.42 5.39
C LEU A 145 14.52 -10.91 5.65
N ASP A 146 15.21 -11.62 4.76
CA ASP A 146 15.49 -13.06 4.90
C ASP A 146 16.34 -13.36 6.16
N LYS A 147 17.07 -12.41 6.70
CA LYS A 147 17.82 -12.57 7.95
C LYS A 147 16.96 -12.38 9.21
N GLN A 148 15.72 -11.92 9.10
CA GLN A 148 14.84 -11.60 10.23
C GLN A 148 13.94 -12.79 10.64
N HIS A 149 14.44 -14.01 10.58
CA HIS A 149 13.66 -15.24 10.85
C HIS A 149 13.01 -15.25 12.24
N LYS A 150 13.69 -14.69 13.25
CA LYS A 150 13.17 -14.61 14.63
C LYS A 150 11.90 -13.77 14.66
N TRP A 151 11.93 -12.57 14.09
CA TRP A 151 10.80 -11.63 14.04
C TRP A 151 9.59 -12.23 13.33
N TYR A 152 9.76 -12.79 12.14
CA TYR A 152 8.68 -13.47 11.40
C TYR A 152 8.14 -14.70 12.15
N GLY A 153 9.02 -15.44 12.82
CA GLY A 153 8.64 -16.58 13.66
C GLY A 153 7.79 -16.19 14.87
N GLU A 154 8.10 -15.07 15.52
CA GLU A 154 7.33 -14.52 16.63
C GLU A 154 5.97 -13.99 16.16
N ASN A 155 5.92 -13.32 15.04
CA ASN A 155 4.68 -12.87 14.42
C ASN A 155 3.71 -14.03 14.17
N ARG A 156 4.20 -15.12 13.57
CA ARG A 156 3.40 -16.32 13.29
C ARG A 156 2.88 -16.98 14.55
N ARG A 157 3.66 -17.02 15.62
CA ARG A 157 3.31 -17.75 16.84
C ARG A 157 2.42 -16.99 17.81
N ARG A 158 2.57 -15.65 17.93
CA ARG A 158 2.02 -14.91 19.07
C ARG A 158 1.26 -13.64 18.70
N ASN A 159 1.39 -13.14 17.46
CA ASN A 159 0.98 -11.79 17.13
C ASN A 159 -0.10 -11.71 16.03
N ILE A 160 -0.68 -12.85 15.62
CA ILE A 160 -1.73 -12.92 14.59
C ILE A 160 -2.99 -12.14 15.01
N ASN A 161 -3.44 -12.26 16.27
CA ASN A 161 -4.55 -11.50 16.81
C ASN A 161 -5.80 -11.51 15.91
N CYS A 162 -6.36 -12.68 15.65
CA CYS A 162 -7.54 -12.85 14.78
C CYS A 162 -7.36 -12.24 13.37
N GLU A 163 -6.16 -12.31 12.81
CA GLU A 163 -5.77 -11.72 11.51
C GLU A 163 -5.82 -10.17 11.48
N LEU A 164 -6.07 -9.53 12.60
CA LEU A 164 -5.90 -8.07 12.77
C LEU A 164 -4.42 -7.70 12.92
N TYR A 165 -3.62 -8.65 13.35
CA TYR A 165 -2.20 -8.51 13.68
C TYR A 165 -1.97 -7.51 14.83
N ARG A 166 -0.82 -7.53 15.46
CA ARG A 166 -0.40 -6.50 16.41
C ARG A 166 0.38 -5.40 15.69
N ASN A 167 0.48 -4.23 16.31
CA ASN A 167 1.31 -3.13 15.84
C ASN A 167 2.78 -3.50 15.97
N ARG A 168 3.30 -4.23 14.97
CA ARG A 168 4.70 -4.61 14.85
C ARG A 168 5.22 -4.26 13.46
N ALA A 169 6.40 -3.69 13.41
CA ALA A 169 7.08 -3.34 12.17
C ALA A 169 8.58 -3.59 12.29
N LEU A 170 9.22 -3.86 11.14
CA LEU A 170 10.65 -3.71 10.97
C LEU A 170 10.91 -2.41 10.21
N VAL A 171 12.00 -1.74 10.51
CA VAL A 171 12.54 -0.69 9.66
C VAL A 171 13.88 -1.11 9.13
N VAL A 172 14.01 -1.13 7.81
CA VAL A 172 15.27 -1.38 7.11
C VAL A 172 15.80 -0.03 6.61
N PRO A 173 16.88 0.51 7.20
CA PRO A 173 17.32 1.86 6.88
C PRO A 173 18.06 1.94 5.54
N ALA A 174 17.86 3.05 4.84
CA ALA A 174 18.58 3.48 3.66
C ALA A 174 18.77 2.37 2.62
N VAL A 175 17.68 1.70 2.25
CA VAL A 175 17.65 0.71 1.17
C VAL A 175 17.81 1.44 -0.15
N ARG A 176 18.73 0.97 -1.00
CA ARG A 176 18.92 1.46 -2.34
C ARG A 176 17.93 0.79 -3.30
N PHE A 177 17.13 1.62 -3.96
CA PHE A 177 16.29 1.25 -5.09
C PHE A 177 16.98 1.65 -6.38
N ASP A 178 16.96 0.77 -7.37
CA ASP A 178 17.66 0.97 -8.63
C ASP A 178 16.78 0.53 -9.81
N ARG A 179 16.60 1.40 -10.78
CA ARG A 179 15.88 1.09 -12.01
C ARG A 179 16.41 1.99 -13.14
N ASN A 180 16.72 1.39 -14.30
CA ASN A 180 17.16 2.11 -15.50
C ASN A 180 18.35 3.06 -15.24
N HIS A 181 19.34 2.63 -14.43
CA HIS A 181 20.54 3.39 -14.06
C HIS A 181 20.26 4.63 -13.18
N VAL A 182 19.03 4.81 -12.71
CA VAL A 182 18.68 5.81 -11.70
C VAL A 182 18.54 5.10 -10.35
N HIS A 183 19.06 5.69 -9.28
CA HIS A 183 18.92 5.12 -7.95
C HIS A 183 18.59 6.19 -6.91
N ALA A 184 17.85 5.78 -5.88
CA ALA A 184 17.53 6.57 -4.71
C ALA A 184 17.46 5.69 -3.46
N TYR A 185 17.52 6.31 -2.30
CA TYR A 185 17.49 5.63 -1.01
C TYR A 185 16.22 5.98 -0.24
N ALA A 186 15.63 4.98 0.41
CA ALA A 186 14.52 5.16 1.34
C ALA A 186 14.66 4.18 2.52
N ASP A 187 14.21 4.60 3.70
CA ASP A 187 13.97 3.65 4.80
C ASP A 187 12.70 2.87 4.49
N VAL A 188 12.74 1.55 4.65
CA VAL A 188 11.57 0.71 4.39
C VAL A 188 10.89 0.34 5.70
N ILE A 189 9.66 0.83 5.90
CA ILE A 189 8.80 0.44 7.01
C ILE A 189 8.02 -0.80 6.60
N VAL A 190 8.39 -1.95 7.15
CA VAL A 190 7.83 -3.26 6.85
C VAL A 190 6.69 -3.54 7.83
N ALA A 191 5.47 -3.21 7.47
CA ALA A 191 4.28 -3.37 8.30
C ALA A 191 3.12 -3.99 7.52
N ALA A 192 2.32 -4.85 8.19
CA ALA A 192 1.20 -5.54 7.57
C ALA A 192 -0.14 -4.90 7.93
N ALA A 193 -1.01 -4.69 6.94
CA ALA A 193 -2.40 -4.36 7.18
C ALA A 193 -3.18 -5.58 7.70
N PRO A 194 -4.27 -5.40 8.46
CA PRO A 194 -5.18 -6.49 8.83
C PRO A 194 -5.68 -7.26 7.60
N ASN A 195 -5.91 -8.56 7.74
CA ASN A 195 -6.46 -9.38 6.68
C ASN A 195 -7.98 -9.50 6.83
N VAL A 196 -8.73 -8.63 6.16
CA VAL A 196 -10.20 -8.54 6.24
C VAL A 196 -10.86 -9.88 5.93
N LYS A 197 -10.44 -10.54 4.83
CA LYS A 197 -11.07 -11.79 4.36
C LYS A 197 -10.97 -12.87 5.42
N ARG A 198 -9.78 -13.10 5.96
CA ARG A 198 -9.58 -14.14 6.97
C ARG A 198 -10.15 -13.75 8.33
N ALA A 199 -10.01 -12.49 8.75
CA ALA A 199 -10.57 -12.00 10.01
C ALA A 199 -12.10 -12.19 10.06
N ARG A 200 -12.80 -11.86 8.97
CA ARG A 200 -14.26 -12.10 8.85
C ARG A 200 -14.60 -13.57 8.79
N GLN A 201 -13.94 -14.35 7.94
CA GLN A 201 -14.31 -15.74 7.68
C GLN A 201 -13.96 -16.68 8.85
N GLU A 202 -12.78 -16.52 9.43
CA GLU A 202 -12.27 -17.43 10.46
C GLU A 202 -12.63 -16.98 11.89
N TYR A 203 -12.70 -15.66 12.12
CA TYR A 203 -12.86 -15.09 13.46
C TYR A 203 -14.11 -14.22 13.66
N ARG A 204 -14.90 -13.98 12.60
CA ARG A 204 -16.12 -13.16 12.63
C ARG A 204 -15.89 -11.74 13.18
N VAL A 205 -14.75 -11.17 12.87
CA VAL A 205 -14.41 -9.79 13.26
C VAL A 205 -15.36 -8.83 12.53
N SER A 206 -15.89 -7.84 13.25
CA SER A 206 -16.77 -6.81 12.70
C SER A 206 -16.01 -5.81 11.81
N ASP A 207 -16.75 -5.12 10.94
CA ASP A 207 -16.17 -4.12 10.05
C ASP A 207 -15.60 -2.93 10.82
N ASP A 208 -16.29 -2.49 11.90
CA ASP A 208 -15.78 -1.43 12.76
C ASP A 208 -14.44 -1.81 13.40
N ALA A 209 -14.32 -3.03 13.94
CA ALA A 209 -13.08 -3.50 14.54
C ALA A 209 -11.94 -3.64 13.50
N LEU A 210 -12.27 -3.94 12.25
CA LEU A 210 -11.31 -3.96 11.14
C LEU A 210 -10.81 -2.56 10.79
N LEU A 211 -11.72 -1.60 10.68
CA LEU A 211 -11.37 -0.19 10.39
C LEU A 211 -10.58 0.44 11.54
N ASP A 212 -10.99 0.16 12.81
CA ASP A 212 -10.24 0.62 13.98
C ASP A 212 -8.81 0.03 14.01
N ALA A 213 -8.66 -1.26 13.71
CA ALA A 213 -7.35 -1.89 13.65
C ALA A 213 -6.47 -1.31 12.51
N LEU A 214 -7.06 -1.00 11.36
CA LEU A 214 -6.34 -0.35 10.25
C LEU A 214 -5.97 1.09 10.62
N ARG A 215 -6.88 1.85 11.23
CA ARG A 215 -6.62 3.20 11.70
C ARG A 215 -5.45 3.23 12.69
N ASP A 216 -5.47 2.36 13.69
CA ASP A 216 -4.38 2.21 14.66
C ASP A 216 -3.05 1.89 13.98
N ARG A 217 -3.09 1.06 12.93
CA ARG A 217 -1.92 0.69 12.15
C ARG A 217 -1.40 1.84 11.31
N ILE A 218 -2.28 2.68 10.73
CA ILE A 218 -1.90 3.90 10.01
C ILE A 218 -1.17 4.85 10.98
N ARG A 219 -1.76 5.11 12.16
CA ARG A 219 -1.12 5.94 13.20
C ARG A 219 0.26 5.40 13.60
N PHE A 220 0.37 4.09 13.75
CA PHE A 220 1.62 3.42 14.08
C PHE A 220 2.71 3.65 13.01
N VAL A 221 2.37 3.52 11.72
CA VAL A 221 3.30 3.76 10.61
C VAL A 221 3.74 5.22 10.54
N LEU A 222 2.80 6.17 10.69
CA LEU A 222 3.09 7.60 10.70
C LEU A 222 3.99 7.97 11.89
N ALA A 223 3.73 7.40 13.08
CA ALA A 223 4.56 7.62 14.27
C ALA A 223 5.98 7.05 14.11
N ILE A 224 6.14 5.91 13.41
CA ILE A 224 7.47 5.39 13.06
C ILE A 224 8.20 6.36 12.13
N CYS A 225 7.54 6.89 11.09
CA CYS A 225 8.15 7.88 10.19
C CYS A 225 8.69 9.09 10.96
N ASP A 226 7.91 9.59 11.92
CA ASP A 226 8.33 10.69 12.80
C ASP A 226 9.51 10.32 13.70
N GLU A 227 9.51 9.13 14.28
CA GLU A 227 10.64 8.63 15.12
C GLU A 227 11.93 8.51 14.31
N LEU A 228 11.83 8.14 13.04
CA LEU A 228 12.96 8.09 12.10
C LEU A 228 13.41 9.49 11.64
N GLY A 229 12.64 10.54 11.92
CA GLY A 229 12.92 11.90 11.48
C GLY A 229 12.87 12.07 9.96
N ARG A 230 12.05 11.26 9.25
CA ARG A 230 11.91 11.35 7.81
C ARG A 230 10.89 12.41 7.43
N GLU A 231 11.27 13.26 6.49
CA GLU A 231 10.43 14.37 6.03
C GLU A 231 9.44 13.94 4.95
N LYS A 232 9.76 12.86 4.21
CA LYS A 232 8.98 12.32 3.10
C LYS A 232 8.53 10.90 3.38
N LEU A 233 7.29 10.60 3.01
CA LEU A 233 6.72 9.26 3.19
C LEU A 233 6.00 8.81 1.92
N VAL A 234 6.39 7.66 1.38
CA VAL A 234 5.69 7.00 0.28
C VAL A 234 4.72 5.97 0.86
N LEU A 235 3.45 6.15 0.57
CA LEU A 235 2.32 5.30 0.93
C LEU A 235 1.64 4.76 -0.34
N GLY A 236 0.43 4.22 -0.21
CA GLY A 236 -0.43 3.77 -1.31
C GLY A 236 -1.70 3.08 -0.82
N ALA A 237 -2.37 2.30 -1.67
CA ALA A 237 -3.61 1.60 -1.38
C ALA A 237 -3.39 0.38 -0.44
N TRP A 238 -2.95 0.65 0.77
CA TRP A 238 -2.52 -0.35 1.74
C TRP A 238 -3.67 -1.17 2.29
N GLY A 239 -3.63 -2.46 2.04
CA GLY A 239 -4.67 -3.40 2.48
C GLY A 239 -5.86 -3.54 1.53
N CYS A 240 -5.87 -2.84 0.39
CA CYS A 240 -6.98 -2.89 -0.57
C CYS A 240 -7.01 -4.18 -1.38
N ASP A 241 -5.88 -4.62 -1.90
CA ASP A 241 -5.77 -5.82 -2.77
C ASP A 241 -6.27 -7.12 -2.12
N ASN A 242 -5.31 -7.95 -1.72
CA ASN A 242 -5.56 -9.29 -1.18
C ASN A 242 -6.19 -9.26 0.21
N ASN A 243 -5.95 -8.21 1.00
CA ASN A 243 -6.47 -8.07 2.35
C ASN A 243 -7.95 -7.67 2.36
N GLY A 244 -8.41 -6.90 1.36
CA GLY A 244 -9.83 -6.72 1.06
C GLY A 244 -10.50 -5.50 1.69
N PHE A 245 -9.74 -4.47 2.08
CA PHE A 245 -10.31 -3.15 2.39
C PHE A 245 -10.77 -2.43 1.13
N ASP A 246 -11.77 -1.57 1.26
CA ASP A 246 -12.16 -0.63 0.20
C ASP A 246 -11.20 0.56 0.16
N ALA A 247 -10.77 0.93 -1.05
CA ALA A 247 -9.76 1.98 -1.24
C ALA A 247 -10.24 3.37 -0.82
N GLU A 248 -11.55 3.70 -1.01
CA GLU A 248 -12.13 4.96 -0.55
C GLU A 248 -12.07 5.05 1.00
N ALA A 249 -12.43 3.97 1.70
CA ALA A 249 -12.36 3.91 3.15
C ALA A 249 -10.91 4.02 3.67
N VAL A 250 -9.95 3.38 3.00
CA VAL A 250 -8.52 3.46 3.36
C VAL A 250 -7.99 4.88 3.15
N ALA A 251 -8.30 5.50 2.01
CA ALA A 251 -7.91 6.88 1.71
C ALA A 251 -8.47 7.87 2.73
N GLU A 252 -9.74 7.71 3.15
CA GLU A 252 -10.39 8.52 4.19
C GLU A 252 -9.72 8.36 5.56
N LEU A 253 -9.30 7.16 5.93
CA LEU A 253 -8.54 6.96 7.16
C LEU A 253 -7.19 7.69 7.12
N PHE A 254 -6.46 7.60 6.02
CA PHE A 254 -5.21 8.34 5.84
C PHE A 254 -5.44 9.85 5.86
N ARG A 255 -6.44 10.35 5.12
CA ARG A 255 -6.80 11.78 5.12
C ARG A 255 -7.05 12.28 6.54
N LYS A 256 -7.88 11.57 7.30
CA LYS A 256 -8.25 11.93 8.67
C LYS A 256 -7.03 11.97 9.60
N GLU A 257 -6.16 10.97 9.53
CA GLU A 257 -4.98 10.91 10.40
C GLU A 257 -3.93 11.97 10.00
N LEU A 258 -3.71 12.21 8.72
CA LEU A 258 -2.80 13.26 8.25
C LEU A 258 -3.31 14.67 8.55
N ALA A 259 -4.63 14.89 8.46
CA ALA A 259 -5.26 16.17 8.79
C ALA A 259 -5.32 16.46 10.32
N SER A 260 -5.00 15.49 11.18
CA SER A 260 -5.02 15.66 12.65
C SER A 260 -3.93 16.63 13.15
N GLY A 261 -2.86 16.82 12.39
CA GLY A 261 -1.69 17.59 12.80
C GLY A 261 -0.90 16.93 13.95
N ASP A 262 -1.06 15.62 14.14
CA ASP A 262 -0.35 14.86 15.17
C ASP A 262 1.05 14.42 14.70
N PHE A 263 1.34 14.50 13.40
CA PHE A 263 2.54 13.97 12.77
C PHE A 263 3.41 15.08 12.15
N LYS A 264 4.71 14.80 12.03
CA LYS A 264 5.73 15.77 11.59
C LYS A 264 6.15 15.60 10.14
N VAL A 265 5.70 14.54 9.47
CA VAL A 265 5.98 14.31 8.06
C VAL A 265 5.57 15.54 7.24
N LYS A 266 6.42 15.97 6.28
CA LYS A 266 6.20 17.19 5.50
C LYS A 266 5.57 16.90 4.13
N GLN A 267 5.92 15.78 3.51
CA GLN A 267 5.42 15.38 2.20
C GLN A 267 5.00 13.91 2.20
N VAL A 268 3.81 13.65 1.71
CA VAL A 268 3.25 12.30 1.60
C VAL A 268 2.89 12.03 0.14
N PHE A 269 3.46 10.97 -0.42
CA PHE A 269 3.20 10.52 -1.77
C PHE A 269 2.40 9.23 -1.72
N PHE A 270 1.16 9.24 -2.19
CA PHE A 270 0.37 8.02 -2.39
C PHE A 270 0.65 7.46 -3.77
N ALA A 271 1.55 6.48 -3.84
CA ALA A 271 1.88 5.76 -5.07
C ALA A 271 0.86 4.64 -5.29
N VAL A 272 -0.12 4.90 -6.14
CA VAL A 272 -1.23 3.99 -6.48
C VAL A 272 -1.28 3.85 -7.99
N PRO A 273 -0.70 2.77 -8.57
CA PRO A 273 -0.72 2.61 -10.02
C PRO A 273 -2.14 2.33 -10.51
N SER A 274 -2.56 3.03 -11.55
CA SER A 274 -3.84 2.78 -12.24
C SER A 274 -3.83 1.39 -12.84
N THR A 275 -4.91 0.67 -12.65
CA THR A 275 -5.13 -0.63 -13.28
C THR A 275 -6.49 -0.65 -13.99
N ARG A 276 -6.66 -1.57 -14.94
CA ARG A 276 -7.96 -1.81 -15.56
C ARG A 276 -8.89 -2.70 -14.72
N TRP A 277 -8.41 -3.15 -13.55
CA TRP A 277 -9.08 -4.16 -12.75
C TRP A 277 -9.70 -3.61 -11.47
N ASP A 278 -9.28 -2.43 -11.06
CA ASP A 278 -9.72 -1.75 -9.86
C ASP A 278 -9.78 -0.23 -10.09
N GLU A 279 -10.37 0.48 -9.15
CA GLU A 279 -10.52 1.94 -9.17
C GLU A 279 -9.72 2.58 -8.02
N ASP A 280 -8.72 1.89 -7.48
CA ASP A 280 -8.00 2.32 -6.29
C ASP A 280 -7.35 3.70 -6.49
N PHE A 281 -6.71 3.94 -7.64
CA PHE A 281 -6.14 5.24 -7.97
C PHE A 281 -7.19 6.35 -7.96
N ALA A 282 -8.30 6.15 -8.69
CA ALA A 282 -9.35 7.16 -8.82
C ALA A 282 -10.03 7.46 -7.47
N LYS A 283 -10.19 6.45 -6.60
CA LYS A 283 -10.71 6.63 -5.25
C LYS A 283 -9.76 7.43 -4.37
N PHE A 284 -8.46 7.13 -4.40
CA PHE A 284 -7.44 7.89 -3.67
C PHE A 284 -7.34 9.33 -4.18
N GLU A 285 -7.30 9.53 -5.49
CA GLU A 285 -7.29 10.85 -6.11
C GLU A 285 -8.52 11.66 -5.69
N HIS A 286 -9.72 11.08 -5.77
CA HIS A 286 -10.96 11.73 -5.35
C HIS A 286 -10.92 12.14 -3.88
N VAL A 287 -10.61 11.22 -2.95
CA VAL A 287 -10.65 11.48 -1.51
C VAL A 287 -9.64 12.53 -1.08
N LEU A 288 -8.47 12.58 -1.71
CA LEU A 288 -7.36 13.44 -1.32
C LEU A 288 -7.26 14.73 -2.16
N ALA A 289 -8.12 14.93 -3.16
CA ALA A 289 -8.11 16.10 -4.06
C ALA A 289 -8.19 17.44 -3.30
N ASN A 290 -8.95 17.49 -2.22
CA ASN A 290 -9.16 18.68 -1.41
C ASN A 290 -8.50 18.60 -0.02
N PHE A 291 -7.47 17.76 0.14
CA PHE A 291 -6.79 17.62 1.43
C PHE A 291 -6.41 19.02 2.01
N PRO A 292 -6.64 19.26 3.29
CA PRO A 292 -7.09 18.35 4.37
C PRO A 292 -8.61 18.13 4.45
N GLU A 293 -9.38 18.88 3.69
CA GLU A 293 -10.84 18.86 3.74
C GLU A 293 -11.40 17.52 3.21
N ARG A 294 -12.58 17.16 3.72
CA ARG A 294 -13.33 16.02 3.23
C ARG A 294 -14.21 16.42 2.06
N ASN A 295 -14.26 15.61 1.00
CA ASN A 295 -15.20 15.81 -0.08
C ASN A 295 -16.65 15.57 0.40
N GLU A 296 -17.57 16.39 -0.09
CA GLU A 296 -19.00 16.27 0.26
C GLU A 296 -19.64 15.01 -0.35
N GLU A 297 -19.28 14.69 -1.59
CA GLU A 297 -19.75 13.51 -2.33
C GLU A 297 -18.76 12.34 -2.19
N SER A 298 -19.30 11.11 -2.06
CA SER A 298 -18.49 9.90 -2.16
C SER A 298 -18.04 9.64 -3.59
N TYR A 299 -16.95 8.87 -3.77
CA TYR A 299 -16.51 8.43 -5.09
C TYR A 299 -17.62 7.70 -5.86
N ALA A 300 -18.40 6.85 -5.17
CA ALA A 300 -19.51 6.12 -5.78
C ALA A 300 -20.58 7.05 -6.38
N GLN A 301 -20.89 8.17 -5.71
CA GLN A 301 -21.85 9.17 -6.21
C GLN A 301 -21.29 9.88 -7.46
N VAL A 302 -20.04 10.28 -7.43
CA VAL A 302 -19.36 10.93 -8.58
C VAL A 302 -19.26 9.97 -9.76
N ALA A 303 -18.86 8.73 -9.53
CA ALA A 303 -18.76 7.70 -10.56
C ALA A 303 -20.13 7.38 -11.20
N ALA A 304 -21.19 7.27 -10.39
CA ALA A 304 -22.54 7.04 -10.87
C ALA A 304 -23.04 8.20 -11.76
N ARG A 305 -22.77 9.45 -11.35
CA ARG A 305 -23.12 10.64 -12.15
C ARG A 305 -22.34 10.69 -13.47
N ALA A 306 -21.06 10.38 -13.45
CA ALA A 306 -20.24 10.32 -14.66
C ALA A 306 -20.69 9.21 -15.62
N ALA A 307 -21.08 8.04 -15.10
CA ALA A 307 -21.63 6.95 -15.90
C ALA A 307 -22.96 7.33 -16.54
N ALA A 308 -23.85 7.99 -15.81
CA ALA A 308 -25.13 8.47 -16.34
C ALA A 308 -24.94 9.53 -17.44
N ALA A 309 -23.99 10.45 -17.27
CA ALA A 309 -23.67 11.45 -18.29
C ALA A 309 -23.17 10.81 -19.59
N ARG A 310 -22.22 9.84 -19.49
CA ARG A 310 -21.71 9.09 -20.66
C ARG A 310 -22.81 8.30 -21.38
N ALA A 311 -23.72 7.70 -20.62
CA ALA A 311 -24.86 6.98 -21.20
C ALA A 311 -25.81 7.93 -21.96
N ALA A 312 -26.05 9.13 -21.43
CA ALA A 312 -26.87 10.15 -22.10
C ALA A 312 -26.20 10.65 -23.39
N GLU A 313 -24.89 10.93 -23.38
CA GLU A 313 -24.13 11.32 -24.57
C GLU A 313 -24.16 10.24 -25.67
N GLN A 314 -24.00 8.96 -25.29
CA GLN A 314 -24.06 7.84 -26.23
C GLN A 314 -25.45 7.69 -26.83
N THR A 315 -26.51 7.96 -26.06
CA THR A 315 -27.88 7.93 -26.55
C THR A 315 -28.15 9.08 -27.53
N GLN A 316 -27.64 10.29 -27.26
CA GLN A 316 -27.73 11.42 -28.15
C GLN A 316 -27.00 11.20 -29.47
N ALA A 317 -25.75 10.71 -29.42
CA ALA A 317 -24.98 10.39 -30.61
C ALA A 317 -25.67 9.32 -31.48
N ALA A 318 -26.27 8.29 -30.86
CA ALA A 318 -27.03 7.27 -31.59
C ALA A 318 -28.34 7.82 -32.25
N THR A 319 -28.98 8.83 -31.65
CA THR A 319 -30.15 9.47 -32.24
C THR A 319 -29.79 10.43 -33.38
N GLU A 320 -28.66 11.12 -33.29
CA GLU A 320 -28.13 11.98 -34.36
C GLU A 320 -27.71 11.15 -35.59
N ASP A 321 -27.06 9.99 -35.40
CA ASP A 321 -26.71 9.07 -36.49
C ASP A 321 -27.96 8.49 -37.18
N ASP A 322 -29.03 8.18 -36.44
CA ASP A 322 -30.30 7.69 -37.01
C ASP A 322 -31.05 8.81 -37.77
N GLU A 323 -31.00 10.07 -37.32
CA GLU A 323 -31.62 11.21 -38.03
C GLU A 323 -30.86 11.54 -39.32
N ASP A 324 -29.53 11.45 -39.36
CA ASP A 324 -28.72 11.64 -40.56
C ASP A 324 -28.92 10.49 -41.58
N GLU A 325 -29.13 9.23 -41.15
CA GLU A 325 -29.47 8.12 -42.04
C GLU A 325 -30.85 8.27 -42.68
N ASP A 326 -31.83 8.85 -42.00
CA ASP A 326 -33.17 9.08 -42.56
C ASP A 326 -33.23 10.27 -43.53
N ASP A 327 -32.36 11.27 -43.39
CA ASP A 327 -32.37 12.47 -44.22
C ASP A 327 -31.81 12.21 -45.64
N TRP A 328 -30.79 11.37 -45.81
CA TRP A 328 -30.30 11.02 -47.14
C TRP A 328 -31.24 10.07 -47.92
N ARG A 329 -32.08 9.27 -47.25
CA ARG A 329 -33.13 8.43 -47.87
C ARG A 329 -34.25 9.24 -48.52
N LYS A 330 -34.41 10.51 -48.17
CA LYS A 330 -35.40 11.42 -48.81
C LYS A 330 -34.93 11.92 -50.15
N TYR A 331 -33.66 11.73 -50.53
CA TYR A 331 -33.10 12.20 -51.81
C TYR A 331 -32.84 11.07 -52.83
N LEU A 332 -33.21 9.83 -52.49
CA LEU A 332 -33.24 8.67 -53.38
C LEU A 332 -34.65 8.38 -53.86
#